data_f522adce40cb052aad09a55815cff9e1
#
_entry.id   f522adce40cb052aad09a55815cff9e1
#
_cell.length_a   1.000
_cell.length_b   1.000
_cell.length_c   1.000
_cell.angle_alpha   90.00
_cell.angle_beta   90.00
_cell.angle_gamma   90.00
#
_symmetry.space_group_name_H-M   'P 1'
#
loop_
_entity.id
_entity.type
_entity.pdbx_description
1 polymer ?
#
loop_
_entity_poly.entity_id
_entity_poly.type
_entity_poly.pdbx_seq_one_letter_code
_entity_poly.pdbx_strand_id
1 'polypeptide(L)'
;MVEQKDYVSYSVLINGIEVNAVYSRDSIDGIFRPLLRRLTRMQREKNRRVLVLFAAPPGAGKSTLLSFLERLAEEDEHSGEVQVIGMDGFHRRQAYLVSRTVIRDGEEIPMTRIKGAPETFDLEKLTERLQMVAAGERCGWPVYDRRLHDPVDNVITVDGDIVLLEGNYLLLDEPGWRDLRGFADYTVLIRADEDMLRRRLTDRKAGAWRPVRKRKSSWISAT
;
A
#
# COMPACT_ATOMS: atom_id res chain seq x y z
N MET A 1 -6.93 -26.65 -26.24
CA MET A 1 -6.03 -25.50 -26.55
C MET A 1 -5.89 -24.71 -25.26
N VAL A 2 -4.69 -24.60 -24.69
CA VAL A 2 -4.44 -23.74 -23.54
C VAL A 2 -4.43 -22.31 -24.08
N GLU A 3 -5.41 -21.51 -23.71
CA GLU A 3 -5.42 -20.08 -24.04
C GLU A 3 -4.13 -19.44 -23.53
N GLN A 4 -3.30 -18.97 -24.42
CA GLN A 4 -2.09 -18.27 -24.09
C GLN A 4 -2.52 -16.90 -23.51
N LYS A 5 -2.58 -16.79 -22.18
CA LYS A 5 -2.90 -15.52 -21.52
C LYS A 5 -1.87 -14.48 -21.92
N ASP A 6 -2.31 -13.39 -22.51
CA ASP A 6 -1.49 -12.23 -22.82
C ASP A 6 -1.20 -11.46 -21.54
N TYR A 7 0.06 -11.43 -21.13
CA TYR A 7 0.53 -10.75 -19.93
C TYR A 7 1.23 -9.43 -20.28
N VAL A 8 0.95 -8.41 -19.53
CA VAL A 8 1.61 -7.10 -19.62
C VAL A 8 2.48 -6.90 -18.39
N SER A 9 3.71 -6.45 -18.59
CA SER A 9 4.67 -6.17 -17.53
C SER A 9 4.93 -4.67 -17.45
N TYR A 10 4.78 -4.12 -16.23
CA TYR A 10 5.10 -2.74 -15.91
C TYR A 10 6.19 -2.68 -14.87
N SER A 11 7.17 -1.80 -15.07
CA SER A 11 8.14 -1.47 -14.03
C SER A 11 7.53 -0.44 -13.09
N VAL A 12 7.42 -0.81 -11.82
CA VAL A 12 6.91 0.08 -10.75
C VAL A 12 7.95 0.22 -9.65
N LEU A 13 8.00 1.38 -9.01
CA LEU A 13 8.94 1.66 -7.93
C LEU A 13 8.27 1.47 -6.57
N ILE A 14 8.72 0.47 -5.79
CA ILE A 14 8.20 0.17 -4.46
C ILE A 14 9.30 0.39 -3.43
N ASN A 15 9.15 1.39 -2.56
CA ASN A 15 10.16 1.74 -1.55
C ASN A 15 11.59 1.90 -2.11
N GLY A 16 11.71 2.52 -3.29
CA GLY A 16 13.00 2.72 -3.97
C GLY A 16 13.54 1.48 -4.70
N ILE A 17 12.76 0.39 -4.79
CA ILE A 17 13.12 -0.85 -5.49
C ILE A 17 12.24 -0.98 -6.72
N GLU A 18 12.88 -1.16 -7.88
CA GLU A 18 12.17 -1.45 -9.13
C GLU A 18 11.64 -2.88 -9.10
N VAL A 19 10.33 -3.04 -9.29
CA VAL A 19 9.61 -4.32 -9.29
C VAL A 19 8.81 -4.43 -10.58
N ASN A 20 8.83 -5.59 -11.22
CA ASN A 20 7.97 -5.87 -12.35
C ASN A 20 6.59 -6.31 -11.88
N ALA A 21 5.60 -5.46 -12.13
CA ALA A 21 4.18 -5.79 -11.95
C ALA A 21 3.68 -6.49 -13.22
N VAL A 22 3.29 -7.76 -13.11
CA VAL A 22 2.85 -8.57 -14.25
C VAL A 22 1.40 -8.96 -14.06
N TYR A 23 0.53 -8.53 -14.98
CA TYR A 23 -0.90 -8.84 -14.95
C TYR A 23 -1.39 -9.29 -16.33
N SER A 24 -2.39 -10.18 -16.34
CA SER A 24 -3.04 -10.55 -17.62
C SER A 24 -3.82 -9.37 -18.17
N ARG A 25 -3.88 -9.26 -19.49
CA ARG A 25 -4.67 -8.25 -20.19
C ARG A 25 -6.14 -8.34 -19.78
N ASP A 26 -6.67 -9.54 -19.61
CA ASP A 26 -8.04 -9.77 -19.10
C ASP A 26 -8.27 -9.12 -17.73
N SER A 27 -7.30 -9.21 -16.81
CA SER A 27 -7.40 -8.55 -15.50
C SER A 27 -7.33 -7.03 -15.64
N ILE A 28 -6.49 -6.52 -16.54
CA ILE A 28 -6.35 -5.09 -16.79
C ILE A 28 -7.65 -4.52 -17.33
N ASP A 29 -8.18 -5.13 -18.39
CA ASP A 29 -9.34 -4.59 -19.09
C ASP A 29 -10.67 -4.96 -18.41
N GLY A 30 -10.74 -6.13 -17.75
CA GLY A 30 -11.96 -6.61 -17.09
C GLY A 30 -12.11 -6.17 -15.63
N ILE A 31 -11.04 -5.78 -14.95
CA ILE A 31 -11.08 -5.44 -13.51
C ILE A 31 -10.48 -4.05 -13.25
N PHE A 32 -9.22 -3.81 -13.63
CA PHE A 32 -8.50 -2.64 -13.16
C PHE A 32 -8.94 -1.35 -13.84
N ARG A 33 -9.06 -1.32 -15.18
CA ARG A 33 -9.62 -0.17 -15.90
C ARG A 33 -11.07 0.14 -15.51
N PRO A 34 -11.99 -0.84 -15.44
CA PRO A 34 -13.34 -0.60 -14.93
C PRO A 34 -13.38 -0.04 -13.51
N LEU A 35 -12.50 -0.51 -12.62
CA LEU A 35 -12.38 0.05 -11.27
C LEU A 35 -11.97 1.53 -11.32
N LEU A 36 -10.88 1.87 -12.02
CA LEU A 36 -10.39 3.24 -12.15
C LEU A 36 -11.46 4.18 -12.74
N ARG A 37 -12.15 3.76 -13.80
CA ARG A 37 -13.25 4.52 -14.38
C ARG A 37 -14.45 4.70 -13.46
N ARG A 38 -14.74 3.69 -12.63
CA ARG A 38 -15.77 3.80 -11.58
C ARG A 38 -15.38 4.84 -10.54
N LEU A 39 -14.14 4.83 -10.06
CA LEU A 39 -13.65 5.79 -9.08
C LEU A 39 -13.64 7.22 -9.65
N THR A 40 -13.23 7.37 -10.91
CA THR A 40 -13.27 8.65 -11.62
C THR A 40 -14.70 9.19 -11.76
N ARG A 41 -15.67 8.32 -12.10
CA ARG A 41 -17.08 8.71 -12.16
C ARG A 41 -17.57 9.15 -10.78
N MET A 42 -17.25 8.39 -9.74
CA MET A 42 -17.60 8.72 -8.35
C MET A 42 -17.03 10.07 -7.92
N GLN A 43 -15.79 10.36 -8.27
CA GLN A 43 -15.14 11.64 -8.00
C GLN A 43 -15.88 12.81 -8.68
N ARG A 44 -16.21 12.65 -9.97
CA ARG A 44 -16.96 13.66 -10.74
C ARG A 44 -18.36 13.89 -10.18
N GLU A 45 -19.09 12.83 -9.85
CA GLU A 45 -20.45 12.90 -9.28
C GLU A 45 -20.46 13.57 -7.90
N LYS A 46 -19.45 13.28 -7.06
CA LYS A 46 -19.33 13.87 -5.73
C LYS A 46 -18.73 15.27 -5.76
N ASN A 47 -18.06 15.66 -6.83
CA ASN A 47 -17.35 16.93 -7.00
C ASN A 47 -16.42 17.26 -5.83
N ARG A 48 -15.74 16.22 -5.30
CA ARG A 48 -14.75 16.29 -4.22
C ARG A 48 -13.80 15.12 -4.30
N ARG A 49 -12.72 15.17 -3.52
CA ARG A 49 -11.80 14.04 -3.36
C ARG A 49 -12.54 12.76 -3.02
N VAL A 50 -12.11 11.66 -3.62
CA VAL A 50 -12.55 10.29 -3.31
C VAL A 50 -11.45 9.56 -2.58
N LEU A 51 -11.75 9.04 -1.40
CA LEU A 51 -10.84 8.20 -0.62
C LEU A 51 -11.25 6.72 -0.73
N VAL A 52 -10.28 5.89 -1.13
CA VAL A 52 -10.46 4.44 -1.29
C VAL A 52 -9.51 3.69 -0.37
N LEU A 53 -10.05 2.82 0.49
CA LEU A 53 -9.24 1.97 1.36
C LEU A 53 -9.00 0.61 0.69
N PHE A 54 -7.73 0.25 0.51
CA PHE A 54 -7.29 -1.06 0.03
C PHE A 54 -6.69 -1.86 1.19
N ALA A 55 -7.44 -2.83 1.68
CA ALA A 55 -6.96 -3.74 2.70
C ALA A 55 -6.50 -5.07 2.10
N ALA A 56 -5.38 -5.60 2.59
CA ALA A 56 -4.89 -6.91 2.23
C ALA A 56 -3.88 -7.42 3.26
N PRO A 57 -3.74 -8.75 3.42
CA PRO A 57 -2.72 -9.31 4.28
C PRO A 57 -1.30 -8.95 3.81
N PRO A 58 -0.31 -8.97 4.72
CA PRO A 58 1.08 -8.81 4.34
C PRO A 58 1.51 -9.85 3.29
N GLY A 59 2.30 -9.45 2.29
CA GLY A 59 2.74 -10.36 1.22
C GLY A 59 1.76 -10.53 0.06
N ALA A 60 0.55 -9.97 0.12
CA ALA A 60 -0.45 -10.05 -0.96
C ALA A 60 -0.07 -9.26 -2.22
N GLY A 61 0.90 -8.34 -2.14
CA GLY A 61 1.32 -7.52 -3.28
C GLY A 61 0.56 -6.21 -3.43
N LYS A 62 -0.05 -5.69 -2.33
CA LYS A 62 -0.80 -4.41 -2.31
C LYS A 62 -0.06 -3.27 -2.99
N SER A 63 1.12 -2.94 -2.48
CA SER A 63 1.90 -1.80 -2.96
C SER A 63 2.22 -1.92 -4.45
N THR A 64 2.55 -3.13 -4.92
CA THR A 64 2.77 -3.39 -6.34
C THR A 64 1.51 -3.15 -7.17
N LEU A 65 0.36 -3.63 -6.68
CA LEU A 65 -0.92 -3.43 -7.36
C LEU A 65 -1.29 -1.94 -7.40
N LEU A 66 -1.17 -1.23 -6.28
CA LEU A 66 -1.58 0.17 -6.23
C LEU A 66 -0.66 1.07 -7.09
N SER A 67 0.66 0.85 -7.04
CA SER A 67 1.58 1.56 -7.94
C SER A 67 1.32 1.21 -9.42
N PHE A 68 0.87 -0.01 -9.71
CA PHE A 68 0.41 -0.36 -11.05
C PHE A 68 -0.89 0.37 -11.43
N LEU A 69 -1.86 0.46 -10.52
CA LEU A 69 -3.12 1.20 -10.77
C LEU A 69 -2.88 2.69 -11.00
N GLU A 70 -1.99 3.31 -10.22
CA GLU A 70 -1.57 4.70 -10.40
C GLU A 70 -0.99 4.89 -11.80
N ARG A 71 -0.04 4.05 -12.20
CA ARG A 71 0.53 4.06 -13.55
C ARG A 71 -0.49 3.82 -14.66
N LEU A 72 -1.41 2.88 -14.44
CA LEU A 72 -2.48 2.58 -15.39
C LEU A 72 -3.46 3.75 -15.56
N ALA A 73 -3.71 4.51 -14.48
CA ALA A 73 -4.53 5.70 -14.53
C ALA A 73 -3.87 6.84 -15.32
N GLU A 74 -2.54 7.02 -15.19
CA GLU A 74 -1.78 7.97 -16.00
C GLU A 74 -1.86 7.69 -17.51
N GLU A 75 -2.00 6.42 -17.90
CA GLU A 75 -2.06 5.98 -19.29
C GLU A 75 -3.48 5.94 -19.86
N ASP A 76 -4.52 6.03 -19.03
CA ASP A 76 -5.94 5.97 -19.46
C ASP A 76 -6.57 7.36 -19.42
N GLU A 77 -6.77 7.97 -20.59
CA GLU A 77 -7.41 9.29 -20.77
C GLU A 77 -8.81 9.39 -20.12
N HIS A 78 -9.44 8.26 -19.80
CA HIS A 78 -10.75 8.20 -19.16
C HIS A 78 -10.68 8.13 -17.63
N SER A 79 -9.48 7.95 -17.06
CA SER A 79 -9.21 7.92 -15.64
C SER A 79 -8.84 9.30 -15.11
N GLY A 80 -9.28 9.61 -13.89
CA GLY A 80 -8.84 10.81 -13.16
C GLY A 80 -7.46 10.60 -12.54
N GLU A 81 -6.91 11.67 -12.00
CA GLU A 81 -5.63 11.63 -11.28
C GLU A 81 -5.75 10.76 -10.03
N VAL A 82 -4.90 9.74 -9.95
CA VAL A 82 -4.83 8.78 -8.85
C VAL A 82 -3.55 9.00 -8.08
N GLN A 83 -3.65 9.10 -6.76
CA GLN A 83 -2.52 9.20 -5.85
C GLN A 83 -2.53 8.04 -4.86
N VAL A 84 -1.41 7.34 -4.72
CA VAL A 84 -1.25 6.20 -3.81
C VAL A 84 -0.51 6.63 -2.55
N ILE A 85 -1.08 6.25 -1.39
CA ILE A 85 -0.47 6.45 -0.07
C ILE A 85 -0.56 5.16 0.75
N GLY A 86 0.32 5.01 1.74
CA GLY A 86 0.39 3.82 2.58
C GLY A 86 0.19 4.11 4.06
N MET A 87 -0.42 3.17 4.80
CA MET A 87 -0.58 3.29 6.26
C MET A 87 0.72 3.00 7.03
N ASP A 88 1.74 2.42 6.41
CA ASP A 88 2.97 2.01 7.10
C ASP A 88 3.71 3.20 7.76
N GLY A 89 3.52 4.42 7.25
CA GLY A 89 4.04 5.65 7.88
C GLY A 89 3.47 5.95 9.27
N PHE A 90 2.41 5.26 9.68
CA PHE A 90 1.79 5.41 11.00
C PHE A 90 2.25 4.35 12.01
N HIS A 91 3.29 3.57 11.73
CA HIS A 91 3.94 2.79 12.78
C HIS A 91 4.39 3.69 13.92
N ARG A 92 4.24 3.23 15.17
CA ARG A 92 4.85 3.89 16.32
C ARG A 92 6.37 3.88 16.17
N ARG A 93 7.03 4.97 16.57
CA ARG A 93 8.50 5.10 16.53
C ARG A 93 9.16 4.01 17.35
N GLN A 94 10.37 3.61 16.96
CA GLN A 94 11.12 2.58 17.66
C GLN A 94 11.33 2.91 19.16
N ALA A 95 11.59 4.17 19.51
CA ALA A 95 11.71 4.63 20.88
C ALA A 95 10.43 4.36 21.70
N TYR A 96 9.24 4.55 21.11
CA TYR A 96 7.97 4.24 21.76
C TYR A 96 7.84 2.73 22.01
N LEU A 97 8.15 1.90 21.01
CA LEU A 97 8.01 0.44 21.10
C LEU A 97 8.96 -0.17 22.14
N VAL A 98 10.18 0.37 22.28
CA VAL A 98 11.16 -0.09 23.27
C VAL A 98 10.73 0.26 24.70
N SER A 99 10.05 1.38 24.89
CA SER A 99 9.64 1.86 26.21
C SER A 99 8.31 1.27 26.71
N ARG A 100 7.66 0.38 25.96
CA ARG A 100 6.29 -0.10 26.24
C ARG A 100 6.17 -1.60 26.15
N THR A 101 5.24 -2.12 26.93
CA THR A 101 4.79 -3.51 26.93
C THR A 101 3.31 -3.57 26.61
N VAL A 102 2.81 -4.75 26.28
CA VAL A 102 1.41 -5.06 26.04
C VAL A 102 1.09 -6.44 26.62
N ILE A 103 -0.13 -6.62 27.10
CA ILE A 103 -0.60 -7.91 27.61
C ILE A 103 -1.21 -8.66 26.44
N ARG A 104 -0.69 -9.86 26.13
CA ARG A 104 -1.24 -10.82 25.18
C ARG A 104 -1.32 -12.20 25.82
N ASP A 105 -2.45 -12.84 25.73
CA ASP A 105 -2.69 -14.17 26.29
C ASP A 105 -2.33 -14.28 27.79
N GLY A 106 -2.48 -13.16 28.52
CA GLY A 106 -2.14 -13.06 29.94
C GLY A 106 -0.64 -12.82 30.25
N GLU A 107 0.21 -12.74 29.23
CA GLU A 107 1.64 -12.45 29.38
C GLU A 107 1.96 -11.00 28.99
N GLU A 108 2.82 -10.37 29.77
CA GLU A 108 3.37 -9.05 29.46
C GLU A 108 4.56 -9.21 28.49
N ILE A 109 4.42 -8.69 27.25
CA ILE A 109 5.46 -8.78 26.23
C ILE A 109 5.88 -7.39 25.74
N PRO A 110 7.18 -7.18 25.42
CA PRO A 110 7.64 -5.92 24.84
C PRO A 110 6.96 -5.66 23.49
N MET A 111 6.52 -4.41 23.23
CA MET A 111 5.88 -4.04 21.98
C MET A 111 6.80 -4.24 20.74
N THR A 112 8.12 -4.23 20.96
CA THR A 112 9.09 -4.54 19.90
C THR A 112 8.95 -5.95 19.33
N ARG A 113 8.47 -6.92 20.13
CA ARG A 113 8.27 -8.31 19.69
C ARG A 113 7.08 -8.48 18.75
N ILE A 114 6.13 -7.56 18.80
CA ILE A 114 4.91 -7.58 17.99
C ILE A 114 4.90 -6.47 16.94
N LYS A 115 6.06 -5.87 16.63
CA LYS A 115 6.14 -4.80 15.62
C LYS A 115 5.47 -5.23 14.32
N GLY A 116 4.53 -4.40 13.83
CA GLY A 116 3.67 -4.70 12.70
C GLY A 116 2.28 -5.22 13.08
N ALA A 117 2.01 -5.50 14.37
CA ALA A 117 0.65 -5.77 14.86
C ALA A 117 -0.15 -4.46 15.01
N PRO A 118 -1.51 -4.52 15.05
CA PRO A 118 -2.35 -3.32 15.10
C PRO A 118 -1.99 -2.35 16.20
N GLU A 119 -1.63 -2.84 17.39
CA GLU A 119 -1.29 -2.04 18.58
C GLU A 119 -0.01 -1.20 18.39
N THR A 120 0.81 -1.56 17.39
CA THR A 120 2.07 -0.85 17.10
C THR A 120 1.91 0.28 16.11
N PHE A 121 0.68 0.60 15.74
CA PHE A 121 0.36 1.75 14.90
C PHE A 121 -0.20 2.92 15.71
N ASP A 122 0.04 4.11 15.23
CA ASP A 122 -0.54 5.35 15.75
C ASP A 122 -1.89 5.60 15.09
N LEU A 123 -2.92 4.89 15.62
CA LEU A 123 -4.26 4.93 15.07
C LEU A 123 -4.90 6.32 15.18
N GLU A 124 -4.60 7.05 16.26
CA GLU A 124 -5.11 8.42 16.46
C GLU A 124 -4.60 9.33 15.33
N LYS A 125 -3.28 9.34 15.11
CA LYS A 125 -2.67 10.13 14.04
C LYS A 125 -3.15 9.72 12.64
N LEU A 126 -3.35 8.39 12.40
CA LEU A 126 -3.93 7.90 11.15
C LEU A 126 -5.36 8.44 10.97
N THR A 127 -6.18 8.39 12.03
CA THR A 127 -7.56 8.88 12.00
C THR A 127 -7.62 10.36 11.69
N GLU A 128 -6.80 11.19 12.36
CA GLU A 128 -6.70 12.64 12.10
C GLU A 128 -6.34 12.92 10.63
N ARG A 129 -5.35 12.22 10.09
CA ARG A 129 -4.95 12.40 8.70
C ARG A 129 -6.03 11.94 7.72
N LEU A 130 -6.71 10.83 8.00
CA LEU A 130 -7.84 10.38 7.18
C LEU A 130 -8.99 11.38 7.17
N GLN A 131 -9.27 12.00 8.31
CA GLN A 131 -10.28 13.06 8.41
C GLN A 131 -9.95 14.24 7.49
N MET A 132 -8.69 14.71 7.50
CA MET A 132 -8.22 15.78 6.60
C MET A 132 -8.34 15.38 5.13
N VAL A 133 -7.90 14.16 4.78
CA VAL A 133 -7.98 13.64 3.40
C VAL A 133 -9.43 13.54 2.94
N ALA A 134 -10.33 13.01 3.77
CA ALA A 134 -11.75 12.91 3.45
C ALA A 134 -12.45 14.27 3.32
N ALA A 135 -12.00 15.28 4.09
CA ALA A 135 -12.46 16.66 3.98
C ALA A 135 -11.93 17.38 2.71
N GLY A 136 -11.04 16.75 1.95
CA GLY A 136 -10.42 17.35 0.76
C GLY A 136 -9.24 18.28 1.08
N GLU A 137 -8.79 18.33 2.32
CA GLU A 137 -7.67 19.15 2.73
C GLU A 137 -6.34 18.63 2.17
N ARG A 138 -5.43 19.56 1.89
CA ARG A 138 -4.05 19.22 1.55
C ARG A 138 -3.27 18.97 2.83
N CYS A 139 -2.67 17.79 2.98
CA CYS A 139 -1.93 17.45 4.18
C CYS A 139 -0.65 16.66 3.90
N GLY A 140 0.29 16.74 4.84
CA GLY A 140 1.49 15.92 4.81
C GLY A 140 1.18 14.48 5.26
N TRP A 141 1.73 13.49 4.55
CA TRP A 141 1.56 12.07 4.84
C TRP A 141 2.90 11.45 5.24
N PRO A 142 2.97 10.68 6.32
CA PRO A 142 4.20 10.03 6.74
C PRO A 142 4.52 8.79 5.90
N VAL A 143 5.80 8.47 5.80
CA VAL A 143 6.29 7.25 5.14
C VAL A 143 7.19 6.49 6.10
N TYR A 144 7.09 5.16 6.11
CA TYR A 144 7.99 4.32 6.89
C TYR A 144 9.33 4.17 6.17
N ASP A 145 10.40 4.71 6.76
CA ASP A 145 11.76 4.54 6.24
C ASP A 145 12.34 3.21 6.76
N ARG A 146 12.60 2.29 5.84
CA ARG A 146 13.14 0.97 6.18
C ARG A 146 14.60 0.99 6.59
N ARG A 147 15.35 2.05 6.27
CA ARG A 147 16.77 2.21 6.66
C ARG A 147 16.85 2.74 8.09
N LEU A 148 15.98 3.69 8.42
CA LEU A 148 15.87 4.25 9.77
C LEU A 148 15.10 3.32 10.73
N HIS A 149 14.32 2.37 10.19
CA HIS A 149 13.35 1.55 10.93
C HIS A 149 12.30 2.37 11.69
N ASP A 150 11.99 3.57 11.19
CA ASP A 150 11.09 4.54 11.80
C ASP A 150 10.24 5.28 10.75
N PRO A 151 9.06 5.82 11.13
CA PRO A 151 8.31 6.72 10.27
C PRO A 151 9.01 8.09 10.15
N VAL A 152 8.92 8.65 8.95
CA VAL A 152 9.31 10.03 8.63
C VAL A 152 8.07 10.82 8.29
N ASP A 153 7.88 11.94 8.97
CA ASP A 153 6.68 12.76 8.81
C ASP A 153 6.72 13.61 7.53
N ASN A 154 5.54 13.87 6.96
CA ASN A 154 5.32 14.82 5.87
C ASN A 154 6.18 14.60 4.61
N VAL A 155 6.45 13.34 4.27
CA VAL A 155 7.25 12.98 3.08
C VAL A 155 6.46 13.15 1.79
N ILE A 156 5.16 12.81 1.83
CA ILE A 156 4.23 12.92 0.70
C ILE A 156 3.25 14.04 1.01
N THR A 157 2.93 14.87 0.03
CA THR A 157 1.77 15.78 0.10
C THR A 157 0.57 15.08 -0.51
N VAL A 158 -0.53 14.98 0.24
CA VAL A 158 -1.79 14.41 -0.27
C VAL A 158 -2.63 15.55 -0.83
N ASP A 159 -2.77 15.58 -2.15
CA ASP A 159 -3.54 16.58 -2.89
C ASP A 159 -4.28 16.02 -4.11
N GLY A 160 -4.13 14.74 -4.43
CA GLY A 160 -4.81 14.07 -5.53
C GLY A 160 -6.34 14.03 -5.39
N ASP A 161 -7.03 13.93 -6.49
CA ASP A 161 -8.50 13.85 -6.56
C ASP A 161 -9.04 12.47 -6.18
N ILE A 162 -8.31 11.42 -6.51
CA ILE A 162 -8.62 10.03 -6.14
C ILE A 162 -7.45 9.48 -5.34
N VAL A 163 -7.64 9.27 -4.04
CA VAL A 163 -6.61 8.80 -3.14
C VAL A 163 -6.84 7.33 -2.80
N LEU A 164 -5.86 6.48 -3.14
CA LEU A 164 -5.84 5.06 -2.81
C LEU A 164 -4.94 4.85 -1.60
N LEU A 165 -5.52 4.56 -0.44
CA LEU A 165 -4.76 4.23 0.78
C LEU A 165 -4.63 2.72 0.91
N GLU A 166 -3.40 2.21 0.97
CA GLU A 166 -3.12 0.81 1.26
C GLU A 166 -2.78 0.55 2.72
N GLY A 167 -3.23 -0.61 3.22
CA GLY A 167 -2.85 -1.05 4.55
C GLY A 167 -3.34 -2.45 4.93
N ASN A 168 -2.72 -3.02 5.96
CA ASN A 168 -3.09 -4.35 6.42
C ASN A 168 -4.37 -4.33 7.26
N TYR A 169 -4.62 -3.24 8.01
CA TYR A 169 -5.64 -3.16 9.04
C TYR A 169 -6.78 -2.18 8.74
N LEU A 170 -6.81 -1.58 7.53
CA LEU A 170 -7.79 -0.55 7.17
C LEU A 170 -9.24 -1.01 7.21
N LEU A 171 -9.49 -2.32 7.15
CA LEU A 171 -10.83 -2.93 7.29
C LEU A 171 -10.92 -3.89 8.48
N LEU A 172 -10.01 -3.76 9.45
CA LEU A 172 -10.04 -4.58 10.66
C LEU A 172 -11.26 -4.22 11.50
N ASP A 173 -12.01 -5.26 11.93
CA ASP A 173 -13.22 -5.09 12.75
C ASP A 173 -12.90 -5.10 14.24
N GLU A 174 -12.00 -4.20 14.65
CA GLU A 174 -11.65 -3.95 16.05
C GLU A 174 -11.94 -2.49 16.43
N PRO A 175 -12.10 -2.19 17.73
CA PRO A 175 -12.35 -0.83 18.21
C PRO A 175 -11.33 0.17 17.67
N GLY A 176 -11.81 1.31 17.16
CA GLY A 176 -11.01 2.35 16.51
C GLY A 176 -10.68 2.04 15.05
N TRP A 177 -10.20 0.83 14.74
CA TRP A 177 -9.90 0.45 13.35
C TRP A 177 -11.15 0.39 12.47
N ARG A 178 -12.27 -0.15 13.00
CA ARG A 178 -13.54 -0.24 12.25
C ARG A 178 -14.09 1.11 11.84
N ASP A 179 -13.74 2.16 12.58
CA ASP A 179 -14.24 3.51 12.35
C ASP A 179 -13.61 4.16 11.12
N LEU A 180 -12.41 3.69 10.70
CA LEU A 180 -11.72 4.19 9.51
C LEU A 180 -12.56 4.04 8.23
N ARG A 181 -13.44 3.03 8.18
CA ARG A 181 -14.37 2.85 7.04
C ARG A 181 -15.31 4.03 6.84
N GLY A 182 -15.61 4.77 7.90
CA GLY A 182 -16.48 5.95 7.85
C GLY A 182 -15.91 7.10 7.02
N PHE A 183 -14.60 7.15 6.81
CA PHE A 183 -13.95 8.16 5.98
C PHE A 183 -13.90 7.78 4.50
N ALA A 184 -14.07 6.50 4.16
CA ALA A 184 -13.90 6.00 2.81
C ALA A 184 -15.15 6.13 1.96
N ASP A 185 -14.98 6.51 0.70
CA ASP A 185 -16.01 6.46 -0.34
C ASP A 185 -16.15 5.07 -0.95
N TYR A 186 -15.07 4.31 -0.94
CA TYR A 186 -15.03 2.95 -1.47
C TYR A 186 -14.00 2.10 -0.72
N THR A 187 -14.27 0.81 -0.61
CA THR A 187 -13.34 -0.13 0.04
C THR A 187 -13.07 -1.33 -0.85
N VAL A 188 -11.82 -1.79 -0.84
CA VAL A 188 -11.37 -2.97 -1.59
C VAL A 188 -10.64 -3.91 -0.63
N LEU A 189 -11.10 -5.15 -0.54
CA LEU A 189 -10.40 -6.23 0.16
C LEU A 189 -9.70 -7.13 -0.86
N ILE A 190 -8.39 -7.16 -0.82
CA ILE A 190 -7.58 -8.08 -1.63
C ILE A 190 -7.40 -9.36 -0.85
N ARG A 191 -7.91 -10.45 -1.39
CA ARG A 191 -7.69 -11.80 -0.87
C ARG A 191 -6.54 -12.46 -1.62
N ALA A 192 -5.77 -13.26 -0.92
CA ALA A 192 -4.68 -14.02 -1.48
C ALA A 192 -4.66 -15.42 -0.86
N ASP A 193 -4.16 -16.39 -1.60
CA ASP A 193 -4.00 -17.75 -1.15
C ASP A 193 -3.03 -17.83 0.05
N GLU A 194 -3.42 -18.56 1.11
CA GLU A 194 -2.66 -18.62 2.36
C GLU A 194 -1.29 -19.27 2.17
N ASP A 195 -1.19 -20.31 1.36
CA ASP A 195 0.09 -20.98 1.10
C ASP A 195 1.03 -20.09 0.31
N MET A 196 0.47 -19.31 -0.62
CA MET A 196 1.24 -18.28 -1.33
C MET A 196 1.75 -17.21 -0.38
N LEU A 197 0.90 -16.69 0.53
CA LEU A 197 1.29 -15.69 1.52
C LEU A 197 2.38 -16.24 2.45
N ARG A 198 2.20 -17.45 2.96
CA ARG A 198 3.17 -18.10 3.85
C ARG A 198 4.53 -18.25 3.17
N ARG A 199 4.58 -18.73 1.93
CA ARG A 199 5.82 -18.82 1.14
C ARG A 199 6.47 -17.46 0.97
N ARG A 200 5.76 -16.45 0.50
CA ARG A 200 6.30 -15.09 0.27
C ARG A 200 6.84 -14.45 1.56
N LEU A 201 6.16 -14.64 2.70
CA LEU A 201 6.61 -14.10 3.98
C LEU A 201 7.84 -14.83 4.51
N THR A 202 7.93 -16.15 4.30
CA THR A 202 9.10 -16.96 4.67
C THR A 202 10.32 -16.56 3.85
N ASP A 203 10.18 -16.46 2.54
CA ASP A 203 11.26 -16.05 1.62
C ASP A 203 11.76 -14.65 1.94
N ARG A 204 10.84 -13.73 2.28
CA ARG A 204 11.19 -12.37 2.70
C ARG A 204 11.99 -12.33 4.01
N LYS A 205 11.63 -13.17 5.00
CA LYS A 205 12.36 -13.30 6.27
C LYS A 205 13.73 -13.94 6.07
N ALA A 206 13.85 -14.91 5.17
CA ALA A 206 15.10 -15.59 4.86
C ALA A 206 16.09 -14.71 4.06
N GLY A 207 15.72 -13.49 3.68
CA GLY A 207 16.56 -12.61 2.85
C GLY A 207 16.71 -13.09 1.41
N ALA A 208 15.94 -14.10 1.00
CA ALA A 208 15.96 -14.67 -0.36
C ALA A 208 15.35 -13.71 -1.40
N TRP A 209 14.60 -12.70 -0.96
CA TRP A 209 14.08 -11.65 -1.83
C TRP A 209 15.18 -10.62 -2.14
N ARG A 210 16.05 -10.96 -3.09
CA ARG A 210 17.01 -10.01 -3.67
C ARG A 210 16.34 -9.36 -4.87
N PRO A 211 16.23 -8.00 -4.93
CA PRO A 211 15.86 -7.32 -6.16
C PRO A 211 16.87 -7.70 -7.24
N VAL A 212 16.39 -7.90 -8.47
CA VAL A 212 17.24 -8.20 -9.61
C VAL A 212 18.23 -7.04 -9.77
N ARG A 213 19.48 -7.23 -9.35
CA ARG A 213 20.55 -6.27 -9.63
C ARG A 213 20.78 -6.25 -11.13
N LYS A 214 20.56 -5.11 -11.77
CA LYS A 214 21.06 -4.89 -13.13
C LYS A 214 22.55 -5.27 -13.14
N ARG A 215 22.93 -6.29 -13.93
CA ARG A 215 24.33 -6.52 -14.28
C ARG A 215 24.80 -5.23 -14.96
N LYS A 216 25.75 -4.52 -14.34
CA LYS A 216 26.53 -3.50 -15.05
C LYS A 216 27.24 -4.23 -16.19
N SER A 217 26.83 -3.97 -17.41
CA SER A 217 27.61 -4.34 -18.59
C SER A 217 28.90 -3.56 -18.55
N SER A 218 29.97 -4.22 -18.14
CA SER A 218 31.32 -3.74 -18.33
C SER A 218 31.67 -3.93 -19.81
N TRP A 219 31.47 -2.92 -20.61
CA TRP A 219 32.21 -2.78 -21.88
C TRP A 219 33.33 -1.81 -21.60
N ILE A 220 34.50 -2.37 -21.29
CA ILE A 220 35.78 -1.69 -21.48
C ILE A 220 36.16 -1.99 -22.92
N SER A 221 36.10 -1.01 -23.79
CA SER A 221 36.84 -1.05 -25.04
C SER A 221 38.24 -0.57 -24.77
N ALA A 222 39.19 -1.46 -24.95
CA ALA A 222 40.56 -1.11 -25.21
C ALA A 222 40.67 -0.57 -26.66
N THR A 223 41.24 0.56 -26.86
CA THR A 223 42.34 1.00 -27.70
C THR A 223 42.43 2.51 -27.65
#